data_d09b5ff96d5b392b1baa2b2df01a8391
#
_entry.id   d09b5ff96d5b392b1baa2b2df01a8391
#
_cell.length_a   1.000
_cell.length_b   1.000
_cell.length_c   1.000
_cell.angle_alpha   90.00
_cell.angle_beta   90.00
_cell.angle_gamma   90.00
#
_symmetry.space_group_name_H-M   'P 1'
#
loop_
_entity.id
_entity.type
_entity.pdbx_description
1 polymer ?
#
loop_
_entity_poly.entity_id
_entity_poly.type
_entity_poly.pdbx_seq_one_letter_code
_entity_poly.pdbx_strand_id
1 'polypeptide(L)'
;HQGDVGVASYAAVPQLVHLLGNAQSREEDFYALIALIELERHRPHNPPLPDWLAASYQAAWAQLPAIAARDLRGQVDPVMLESVFAVLALAKGNLRLGALLLHMDSSEADEWLEERLGWSEVYGADA
;
A
#
# COMPACT_ATOMS: atom_id res chain seq x y z
N HIS A 1 -15.14 2.10 -13.72
CA HIS A 1 -15.50 1.28 -12.56
C HIS A 1 -14.44 1.38 -11.47
N GLN A 2 -14.88 1.33 -10.23
CA GLN A 2 -13.96 1.23 -9.11
C GLN A 2 -13.13 -0.05 -9.19
N GLY A 3 -11.83 0.07 -9.01
CA GLY A 3 -10.93 -1.06 -9.07
C GLY A 3 -10.50 -1.44 -10.49
N ASP A 4 -10.89 -0.67 -11.48
CA ASP A 4 -10.42 -0.89 -12.85
C ASP A 4 -9.02 -0.30 -13.01
N VAL A 5 -8.07 -1.14 -13.31
CA VAL A 5 -6.72 -0.76 -13.67
C VAL A 5 -6.36 -1.41 -15.00
N GLY A 6 -5.37 -0.90 -15.66
CA GLY A 6 -4.94 -1.42 -16.95
C GLY A 6 -3.43 -1.42 -17.10
N VAL A 7 -2.98 -1.79 -18.29
CA VAL A 7 -1.56 -1.89 -18.60
C VAL A 7 -0.84 -0.56 -18.38
N ALA A 8 -1.50 0.57 -18.68
CA ALA A 8 -0.92 1.90 -18.44
C ALA A 8 -0.64 2.14 -16.95
N SER A 9 -1.53 1.69 -16.06
CA SER A 9 -1.33 1.76 -14.61
C SER A 9 -0.13 0.93 -14.19
N TYR A 10 -0.02 -0.30 -14.72
CA TYR A 10 1.10 -1.18 -14.42
C TYR A 10 2.41 -0.57 -14.89
N ALA A 11 2.42 0.01 -16.10
CA ALA A 11 3.62 0.65 -16.67
C ALA A 11 4.06 1.88 -15.88
N ALA A 12 3.15 2.53 -15.16
CA ALA A 12 3.45 3.68 -14.33
C ALA A 12 4.21 3.30 -13.04
N VAL A 13 4.08 2.07 -12.56
CA VAL A 13 4.66 1.65 -11.27
C VAL A 13 6.18 1.79 -11.23
N PRO A 14 6.95 1.32 -12.21
CA PRO A 14 8.40 1.54 -12.19
C PRO A 14 8.79 3.01 -12.10
N GLN A 15 8.06 3.89 -12.78
CA GLN A 15 8.29 5.33 -12.74
C GLN A 15 7.97 5.90 -11.35
N LEU A 16 6.84 5.49 -10.76
CA LEU A 16 6.45 5.93 -9.43
C LEU A 16 7.47 5.49 -8.39
N VAL A 17 7.96 4.27 -8.48
CA VAL A 17 8.99 3.74 -7.58
C VAL A 17 10.30 4.53 -7.72
N HIS A 18 10.68 4.87 -8.96
CA HIS A 18 11.85 5.68 -9.23
C HIS A 18 11.73 7.06 -8.57
N LEU A 19 10.59 7.72 -8.76
CA LEU A 19 10.31 9.01 -8.14
C LEU A 19 10.34 8.93 -6.61
N LEU A 20 9.74 7.89 -6.06
CA LEU A 20 9.70 7.65 -4.63
C LEU A 20 11.10 7.45 -4.05
N GLY A 21 11.94 6.69 -4.75
CA GLY A 21 13.32 6.44 -4.33
C GLY A 21 14.19 7.69 -4.31
N ASN A 22 13.91 8.65 -5.17
CA ASN A 22 14.70 9.88 -5.32
C ASN A 22 14.09 11.10 -4.62
N ALA A 23 12.84 11.02 -4.16
CA ALA A 23 12.17 12.16 -3.54
C ALA A 23 12.72 12.43 -2.15
N GLN A 24 12.86 13.71 -1.81
CA GLN A 24 13.28 14.17 -0.49
C GLN A 24 12.10 14.62 0.38
N SER A 25 10.97 14.93 -0.24
CA SER A 25 9.74 15.27 0.47
C SER A 25 8.56 14.51 -0.15
N ARG A 26 7.54 14.24 0.65
CA ARG A 26 6.38 13.44 0.26
C ARG A 26 5.12 14.29 0.38
N GLU A 27 4.78 14.99 -0.68
CA GLU A 27 3.50 15.71 -0.75
C GLU A 27 2.36 14.77 -1.18
N GLU A 28 2.68 13.71 -1.94
CA GLU A 28 1.71 12.75 -2.42
C GLU A 28 2.02 11.35 -1.91
N ASP A 29 0.97 10.62 -1.62
CA ASP A 29 1.10 9.24 -1.14
C ASP A 29 1.27 8.27 -2.32
N PHE A 30 2.46 8.21 -2.87
CA PHE A 30 2.78 7.25 -3.93
C PHE A 30 2.71 5.81 -3.44
N TYR A 31 2.94 5.56 -2.16
CA TYR A 31 2.78 4.23 -1.60
C TYR A 31 1.35 3.72 -1.76
N ALA A 32 0.36 4.56 -1.45
CA ALA A 32 -1.05 4.18 -1.60
C ALA A 32 -1.38 3.85 -3.05
N LEU A 33 -0.92 4.66 -3.99
CA LEU A 33 -1.19 4.45 -5.40
C LEU A 33 -0.53 3.16 -5.91
N ILE A 34 0.74 2.94 -5.57
CA ILE A 34 1.47 1.73 -5.97
C ILE A 34 0.80 0.48 -5.38
N ALA A 35 0.44 0.54 -4.11
CA ALA A 35 -0.24 -0.57 -3.43
C ALA A 35 -1.60 -0.86 -4.06
N LEU A 36 -2.37 0.17 -4.37
CA LEU A 36 -3.67 0.01 -5.00
C LEU A 36 -3.56 -0.66 -6.37
N ILE A 37 -2.61 -0.23 -7.20
CA ILE A 37 -2.38 -0.83 -8.51
C ILE A 37 -2.03 -2.32 -8.36
N GLU A 38 -1.14 -2.65 -7.45
CA GLU A 38 -0.77 -4.06 -7.21
C GLU A 38 -1.97 -4.88 -6.76
N LEU A 39 -2.73 -4.39 -5.80
CA LEU A 39 -3.91 -5.09 -5.30
C LEU A 39 -4.94 -5.31 -6.42
N GLU A 40 -5.25 -4.26 -7.15
CA GLU A 40 -6.32 -4.29 -8.16
C GLU A 40 -5.95 -5.13 -9.40
N ARG A 41 -4.66 -5.25 -9.74
CA ARG A 41 -4.27 -6.11 -10.86
C ARG A 41 -4.63 -7.59 -10.65
N HIS A 42 -4.87 -7.99 -9.42
CA HIS A 42 -5.30 -9.36 -9.11
C HIS A 42 -6.80 -9.60 -9.29
N ARG A 43 -7.58 -8.57 -9.58
CA ARG A 43 -9.00 -8.76 -9.89
C ARG A 43 -9.15 -9.47 -11.23
N PRO A 44 -10.06 -10.48 -11.32
CA PRO A 44 -10.20 -11.27 -12.56
C PRO A 44 -10.53 -10.46 -13.81
N HIS A 45 -11.24 -9.32 -13.66
CA HIS A 45 -11.62 -8.50 -14.82
C HIS A 45 -10.51 -7.57 -15.32
N ASN A 46 -9.45 -7.39 -14.52
CA ASN A 46 -8.33 -6.56 -14.94
C ASN A 46 -7.33 -7.37 -15.79
N PRO A 47 -6.65 -6.74 -16.77
CA PRO A 47 -5.74 -7.47 -17.61
C PRO A 47 -4.54 -8.01 -16.82
N PRO A 48 -3.95 -9.14 -17.28
CA PRO A 48 -2.73 -9.63 -16.66
C PRO A 48 -1.55 -8.71 -16.94
N LEU A 49 -0.51 -8.82 -16.11
CA LEU A 49 0.73 -8.09 -16.34
C LEU A 49 1.38 -8.59 -17.64
N PRO A 50 1.63 -7.70 -18.62
CA PRO A 50 2.24 -8.14 -19.88
C PRO A 50 3.65 -8.65 -19.70
N ASP A 51 4.06 -9.62 -20.51
CA ASP A 51 5.40 -10.20 -20.44
C ASP A 51 6.50 -9.15 -20.63
N TRP A 52 6.28 -8.19 -21.54
CA TRP A 52 7.27 -7.14 -21.80
C TRP A 52 7.47 -6.18 -20.62
N LEU A 53 6.52 -6.12 -19.69
CA LEU A 53 6.57 -5.23 -18.53
C LEU A 53 6.99 -5.98 -17.26
N ALA A 54 6.84 -7.30 -17.23
CA ALA A 54 6.97 -8.11 -16.02
C ALA A 54 8.30 -7.90 -15.30
N ALA A 55 9.41 -7.89 -16.03
CA ALA A 55 10.74 -7.75 -15.43
C ALA A 55 10.92 -6.39 -14.73
N SER A 56 10.55 -5.29 -15.40
CA SER A 56 10.69 -3.95 -14.81
C SER A 56 9.71 -3.72 -13.65
N TYR A 57 8.49 -4.28 -13.75
CA TYR A 57 7.50 -4.21 -12.70
C TYR A 57 7.99 -4.94 -11.43
N GLN A 58 8.48 -6.15 -11.59
CA GLN A 58 8.99 -6.95 -10.47
C GLN A 58 10.26 -6.33 -9.87
N ALA A 59 11.14 -5.76 -10.70
CA ALA A 59 12.33 -5.06 -10.22
C ALA A 59 11.96 -3.82 -9.38
N ALA A 60 10.93 -3.09 -9.81
CA ALA A 60 10.43 -1.94 -9.06
C ALA A 60 9.90 -2.38 -7.68
N TRP A 61 9.10 -3.43 -7.63
CA TRP A 61 8.58 -3.96 -6.38
C TRP A 61 9.68 -4.47 -5.45
N ALA A 62 10.74 -5.04 -6.01
CA ALA A 62 11.89 -5.50 -5.23
C ALA A 62 12.63 -4.36 -4.50
N GLN A 63 12.54 -3.13 -4.99
CA GLN A 63 13.16 -1.96 -4.38
C GLN A 63 12.33 -1.36 -3.24
N LEU A 64 11.03 -1.59 -3.23
CA LEU A 64 10.11 -0.93 -2.31
C LEU A 64 10.39 -1.18 -0.83
N PRO A 65 10.73 -2.40 -0.37
CA PRO A 65 11.03 -2.60 1.04
C PRO A 65 12.18 -1.73 1.56
N ALA A 66 13.24 -1.55 0.79
CA ALA A 66 14.37 -0.70 1.17
C ALA A 66 13.98 0.78 1.21
N ILE A 67 13.20 1.23 0.23
CA ILE A 67 12.70 2.62 0.18
C ILE A 67 11.78 2.88 1.38
N ALA A 68 10.88 1.94 1.66
CA ALA A 68 9.97 2.02 2.80
C ALA A 68 10.74 2.07 4.12
N ALA A 69 11.75 1.24 4.30
CA ALA A 69 12.58 1.24 5.50
C ALA A 69 13.28 2.58 5.70
N ARG A 70 13.75 3.20 4.61
CA ARG A 70 14.35 4.54 4.66
C ARG A 70 13.33 5.57 5.16
N ASP A 71 12.13 5.56 4.60
CA ASP A 71 11.10 6.54 4.95
C ASP A 71 10.56 6.34 6.36
N LEU A 72 10.53 5.12 6.86
CA LEU A 72 10.09 4.82 8.22
C LEU A 72 11.07 5.30 9.31
N ARG A 73 12.30 5.68 8.95
CA ARG A 73 13.24 6.28 9.91
C ARG A 73 12.84 7.69 10.32
N GLY A 74 12.12 8.39 9.44
CA GLY A 74 11.60 9.73 9.73
C GLY A 74 10.22 9.67 10.36
N GLN A 75 9.65 10.85 10.54
CA GLN A 75 8.25 10.95 10.96
C GLN A 75 7.34 10.66 9.77
N VAL A 76 6.36 9.82 10.02
CA VAL A 76 5.39 9.39 9.00
C VAL A 76 4.00 9.64 9.58
N ASP A 77 3.14 10.35 8.85
CA ASP A 77 1.77 10.55 9.31
C ASP A 77 0.99 9.23 9.27
N PRO A 78 -0.13 9.13 10.02
CA PRO A 78 -0.87 7.86 10.13
C PRO A 78 -1.36 7.30 8.80
N VAL A 79 -1.78 8.14 7.87
CA VAL A 79 -2.27 7.68 6.56
C VAL A 79 -1.11 7.10 5.74
N MET A 80 0.01 7.78 5.71
CA MET A 80 1.18 7.28 5.01
C MET A 80 1.73 6.01 5.66
N LEU A 81 1.69 5.91 6.99
CA LEU A 81 2.11 4.72 7.71
C LEU A 81 1.31 3.49 7.25
N GLU A 82 -0.01 3.62 7.13
CA GLU A 82 -0.87 2.55 6.63
C GLU A 82 -0.49 2.15 5.21
N SER A 83 -0.25 3.12 4.33
CA SER A 83 0.14 2.87 2.94
C SER A 83 1.50 2.17 2.83
N VAL A 84 2.47 2.58 3.63
CA VAL A 84 3.79 1.93 3.68
C VAL A 84 3.66 0.47 4.11
N PHE A 85 2.88 0.21 5.17
CA PHE A 85 2.66 -1.17 5.61
C PHE A 85 1.87 -1.98 4.61
N ALA A 86 0.93 -1.37 3.88
CA ALA A 86 0.24 -2.05 2.79
C ALA A 86 1.22 -2.50 1.70
N VAL A 87 2.14 -1.63 1.29
CA VAL A 87 3.18 -1.97 0.33
C VAL A 87 4.04 -3.12 0.84
N LEU A 88 4.47 -3.08 2.10
CA LEU A 88 5.28 -4.16 2.68
C LEU A 88 4.52 -5.49 2.71
N ALA A 89 3.24 -5.48 3.06
CA ALA A 89 2.40 -6.67 3.05
C ALA A 89 2.28 -7.25 1.63
N LEU A 90 2.03 -6.40 0.64
CA LEU A 90 1.91 -6.81 -0.76
C LEU A 90 3.24 -7.32 -1.32
N ALA A 91 4.35 -6.69 -0.94
CA ALA A 91 5.69 -7.13 -1.34
C ALA A 91 6.00 -8.55 -0.84
N LYS A 92 5.39 -8.95 0.26
CA LYS A 92 5.50 -10.31 0.83
C LYS A 92 4.41 -11.26 0.33
N GLY A 93 3.58 -10.83 -0.60
CA GLY A 93 2.51 -11.66 -1.16
C GLY A 93 1.26 -11.76 -0.30
N ASN A 94 1.13 -10.97 0.75
CA ASN A 94 -0.04 -10.99 1.61
C ASN A 94 -1.09 -9.99 1.12
N LEU A 95 -1.89 -10.41 0.12
CA LEU A 95 -2.91 -9.57 -0.50
C LEU A 95 -3.99 -9.12 0.49
N ARG A 96 -4.41 -10.02 1.37
CA ARG A 96 -5.49 -9.72 2.33
C ARG A 96 -5.08 -8.66 3.34
N LEU A 97 -3.87 -8.75 3.88
CA LEU A 97 -3.37 -7.74 4.80
C LEU A 97 -3.18 -6.41 4.08
N GLY A 98 -2.64 -6.44 2.86
CA GLY A 98 -2.50 -5.24 2.04
C GLY A 98 -3.85 -4.55 1.80
N ALA A 99 -4.87 -5.32 1.44
CA ALA A 99 -6.21 -4.81 1.21
C ALA A 99 -6.81 -4.20 2.49
N LEU A 100 -6.62 -4.88 3.63
CA LEU A 100 -7.11 -4.40 4.91
C LEU A 100 -6.50 -3.04 5.26
N LEU A 101 -5.19 -2.92 5.10
CA LEU A 101 -4.48 -1.68 5.42
C LEU A 101 -4.85 -0.52 4.47
N LEU A 102 -5.17 -0.83 3.21
CA LEU A 102 -5.58 0.20 2.24
C LEU A 102 -7.01 0.68 2.41
N HIS A 103 -7.92 -0.21 2.81
CA HIS A 103 -9.36 0.06 2.71
C HIS A 103 -10.06 0.23 4.06
N MET A 104 -9.50 -0.25 5.16
CA MET A 104 -10.11 -0.06 6.47
C MET A 104 -9.79 1.35 6.97
N ASP A 105 -10.81 2.18 7.14
CA ASP A 105 -10.63 3.50 7.73
C ASP A 105 -10.51 3.43 9.27
N SER A 106 -10.10 4.54 9.88
CA SER A 106 -9.85 4.58 11.32
C SER A 106 -11.12 4.35 12.15
N SER A 107 -12.29 4.80 11.66
CA SER A 107 -13.54 4.60 12.42
C SER A 107 -13.98 3.14 12.41
N GLU A 108 -13.80 2.44 11.28
CA GLU A 108 -14.06 1.01 11.18
C GLU A 108 -13.12 0.21 12.08
N ALA A 109 -11.84 0.60 12.11
CA ALA A 109 -10.85 -0.04 12.97
C ALA A 109 -11.21 0.15 14.45
N ASP A 110 -11.61 1.34 14.84
CA ASP A 110 -12.00 1.65 16.21
C ASP A 110 -13.22 0.83 16.64
N GLU A 111 -14.24 0.74 15.79
CA GLU A 111 -15.42 -0.09 16.04
C GLU A 111 -15.05 -1.56 16.22
N TRP A 112 -14.21 -2.08 15.33
CA TRP A 112 -13.78 -3.47 15.38
C TRP A 112 -13.02 -3.77 16.67
N LEU A 113 -12.12 -2.88 17.06
CA LEU A 113 -11.32 -3.04 18.28
C LEU A 113 -12.21 -2.98 19.52
N GLU A 114 -13.21 -2.07 19.52
CA GLU A 114 -14.15 -1.98 20.63
C GLU A 114 -15.00 -3.25 20.74
N GLU A 115 -15.55 -3.72 19.63
CA GLU A 115 -16.39 -4.93 19.62
C GLU A 115 -15.63 -6.19 19.98
N ARG A 116 -14.42 -6.34 19.48
CA ARG A 116 -13.66 -7.58 19.63
C ARG A 116 -12.84 -7.65 20.90
N LEU A 117 -12.31 -6.51 21.33
CA LEU A 117 -11.35 -6.48 22.43
C LEU A 117 -11.83 -5.66 23.63
N GLY A 118 -12.93 -4.90 23.50
CA GLY A 118 -13.31 -3.96 24.54
C GLY A 118 -12.24 -2.90 24.75
N TRP A 119 -11.74 -2.34 23.66
CA TRP A 119 -10.54 -1.48 23.63
C TRP A 119 -10.52 -0.42 24.72
N SER A 120 -11.62 0.36 24.82
CA SER A 120 -11.70 1.47 25.79
C SER A 120 -11.59 0.99 27.23
N GLU A 121 -12.15 -0.18 27.52
CA GLU A 121 -12.13 -0.77 28.86
C GLU A 121 -10.75 -1.34 29.21
N VAL A 122 -10.08 -1.95 28.23
CA VAL A 122 -8.78 -2.59 28.44
C VAL A 122 -7.62 -1.59 28.42
N TYR A 123 -7.64 -0.65 27.48
CA TYR A 123 -6.53 0.25 27.22
C TYR A 123 -6.82 1.72 27.56
N GLY A 124 -8.07 2.05 27.88
CA GLY A 124 -8.51 3.43 28.11
C GLY A 124 -9.04 4.08 26.82
N ALA A 125 -10.00 4.99 27.01
CA ALA A 125 -10.69 5.63 25.87
C ALA A 125 -9.76 6.45 24.97
N ASP A 126 -8.64 6.94 25.51
CA ASP A 126 -7.69 7.81 24.81
C ASP A 126 -6.48 7.05 24.22
N ALA A 127 -6.48 5.75 24.36
CA ALA A 127 -5.36 4.94 23.86
C ALA A 127 -5.40 4.76 22.33
#